data_0ae2bb5330aebb0b015c318c7e9b8de3
#
_entry.id   0ae2bb5330aebb0b015c318c7e9b8de3
#
_cell.length_a   1.000
_cell.length_b   1.000
_cell.length_c   1.000
_cell.angle_alpha   90.00
_cell.angle_beta   90.00
_cell.angle_gamma   90.00
#
_symmetry.space_group_name_H-M   'P 1'
#
loop_
_entity.id
_entity.type
_entity.pdbx_description
1 polymer ?
#
loop_
_entity_poly.entity_id
_entity_poly.type
_entity_poly.pdbx_seq_one_letter_code
_entity_poly.pdbx_strand_id
1 'polypeptide(L)'
;MKTVLVALCLILGFSSVYAKGDLYLFDIENKEGKYTPEVIEKAFADNGYYISANSEMNKPFMIQFQKTRFDIMTLLTVFHLKYSEELINKHPTAGVFVPMGVGIYQAKGDDYLHVSILTAEAQEKILGFKEEILKKIETTMIQTLKKALPTAKMRNSKQALKAEGPLVTMFEVEVDEDWVETKDELQMVIEDGFKPAGFVMSNFTEYNYILTKEDTVQSPYDFYDTYSICKLKVIYTVSKTNPEAAAFAPCTMMFYKKKGEDKIVMGFPGVYNWMSSAYVEDAEARKVLMKAQTDFEAILRDATE
;
A
#
# COMPACT_ATOMS: atom_id res chain seq x y z
N MET A 1 44.98 -58.28 8.20
CA MET A 1 43.85 -57.60 7.48
C MET A 1 43.50 -56.30 8.24
N LYS A 2 43.86 -55.14 7.65
CA LYS A 2 43.54 -53.83 8.23
C LYS A 2 42.30 -53.32 7.55
N THR A 3 41.21 -53.18 8.28
CA THR A 3 39.94 -52.64 7.80
C THR A 3 40.01 -51.10 7.86
N VAL A 4 39.98 -50.46 6.66
CA VAL A 4 39.93 -49.01 6.52
C VAL A 4 38.45 -48.60 6.54
N LEU A 5 38.04 -47.89 7.60
CA LEU A 5 36.71 -47.27 7.70
C LEU A 5 36.74 -45.93 6.96
N VAL A 6 36.08 -45.87 5.81
CA VAL A 6 35.85 -44.60 5.06
C VAL A 6 34.63 -43.94 5.65
N ALA A 7 34.84 -42.87 6.39
CA ALA A 7 33.75 -42.01 6.87
C ALA A 7 33.31 -41.09 5.74
N LEU A 8 32.12 -41.34 5.21
CA LEU A 8 31.47 -40.48 4.20
C LEU A 8 30.81 -39.30 4.91
N CYS A 9 31.48 -38.16 4.97
CA CYS A 9 30.88 -36.90 5.44
C CYS A 9 29.86 -36.40 4.42
N LEU A 10 28.59 -36.67 4.64
CA LEU A 10 27.48 -36.01 3.96
C LEU A 10 27.44 -34.55 4.39
N ILE A 11 28.00 -33.66 3.58
CA ILE A 11 27.79 -32.23 3.70
C ILE A 11 26.34 -31.94 3.27
N LEU A 12 25.41 -31.95 4.22
CA LEU A 12 24.05 -31.37 4.02
C LEU A 12 24.26 -29.88 3.85
N GLY A 13 24.34 -29.44 2.60
CA GLY A 13 24.23 -28.04 2.26
C GLY A 13 22.83 -27.55 2.65
N PHE A 14 22.72 -26.93 3.83
CA PHE A 14 21.57 -26.11 4.15
C PHE A 14 21.58 -24.92 3.21
N SER A 15 20.92 -25.05 2.06
CA SER A 15 20.45 -23.90 1.30
C SER A 15 19.44 -23.21 2.21
N SER A 16 19.87 -22.18 2.94
CA SER A 16 18.95 -21.24 3.57
C SER A 16 18.11 -20.66 2.45
N VAL A 17 16.89 -21.16 2.27
CA VAL A 17 15.87 -20.50 1.47
C VAL A 17 15.57 -19.21 2.22
N TYR A 18 16.31 -18.16 1.88
CA TYR A 18 15.93 -16.82 2.31
C TYR A 18 14.52 -16.58 1.77
N ALA A 19 13.56 -16.44 2.68
CA ALA A 19 12.21 -16.02 2.29
C ALA A 19 12.36 -14.76 1.44
N LYS A 20 11.72 -14.75 0.26
CA LYS A 20 11.68 -13.54 -0.57
C LYS A 20 11.05 -12.44 0.26
N GLY A 21 11.66 -11.27 0.28
CA GLY A 21 11.10 -10.12 0.98
C GLY A 21 9.79 -9.64 0.32
N ASP A 22 9.04 -8.87 1.04
CA ASP A 22 7.68 -8.45 0.69
C ASP A 22 7.62 -7.30 -0.33
N LEU A 23 8.77 -6.68 -0.63
CA LEU A 23 8.85 -5.59 -1.60
C LEU A 23 9.68 -6.01 -2.82
N TYR A 24 9.24 -5.59 -4.01
CA TYR A 24 10.11 -5.43 -5.16
C TYR A 24 10.68 -4.03 -5.17
N LEU A 25 11.99 -3.95 -5.38
CA LEU A 25 12.76 -2.72 -5.46
C LEU A 25 13.40 -2.64 -6.84
N PHE A 26 13.19 -1.50 -7.52
CA PHE A 26 13.78 -1.19 -8.82
C PHE A 26 14.76 -0.04 -8.63
N ASP A 27 16.01 -0.27 -8.98
CA ASP A 27 17.09 0.71 -8.84
C ASP A 27 17.60 1.08 -10.25
N ILE A 28 17.55 2.35 -10.65
CA ILE A 28 17.99 2.84 -11.96
C ILE A 28 18.86 4.08 -11.81
N GLU A 29 19.96 4.14 -12.56
CA GLU A 29 20.82 5.33 -12.60
C GLU A 29 20.02 6.54 -13.16
N ASN A 30 20.04 7.65 -12.43
CA ASN A 30 19.23 8.85 -12.71
C ASN A 30 19.97 10.17 -12.47
N LYS A 31 21.29 10.20 -12.67
CA LYS A 31 22.12 11.39 -12.50
C LYS A 31 21.63 12.59 -13.31
N GLU A 32 21.10 12.33 -14.50
CA GLU A 32 20.63 13.35 -15.44
C GLU A 32 19.15 13.71 -15.23
N GLY A 33 18.47 13.12 -14.22
CA GLY A 33 17.05 13.38 -13.95
C GLY A 33 16.10 12.91 -15.04
N LYS A 34 16.51 11.92 -15.84
CA LYS A 34 15.72 11.38 -16.96
C LYS A 34 14.44 10.67 -16.50
N TYR A 35 14.51 9.98 -15.38
CA TYR A 35 13.41 9.19 -14.84
C TYR A 35 12.74 9.99 -13.73
N THR A 36 11.45 10.30 -13.92
CA THR A 36 10.66 11.11 -12.99
C THR A 36 9.37 10.39 -12.59
N PRO A 37 8.69 10.82 -11.53
CA PRO A 37 7.39 10.28 -11.16
C PRO A 37 6.36 10.33 -12.30
N GLU A 38 6.38 11.39 -13.13
CA GLU A 38 5.47 11.57 -14.26
C GLU A 38 5.73 10.56 -15.38
N VAL A 39 6.98 10.16 -15.61
CA VAL A 39 7.33 9.09 -16.57
C VAL A 39 6.74 7.76 -16.11
N ILE A 40 6.80 7.48 -14.81
CA ILE A 40 6.27 6.25 -14.23
C ILE A 40 4.75 6.27 -14.22
N GLU A 41 4.14 7.40 -13.81
CA GLU A 41 2.68 7.62 -13.86
C GLU A 41 2.13 7.37 -15.25
N LYS A 42 2.73 8.03 -16.27
CA LYS A 42 2.33 7.84 -17.66
C LYS A 42 2.41 6.38 -18.10
N ALA A 43 3.45 5.65 -17.69
CA ALA A 43 3.59 4.25 -18.03
C ALA A 43 2.47 3.40 -17.42
N PHE A 44 2.05 3.68 -16.18
CA PHE A 44 0.89 3.02 -15.56
C PHE A 44 -0.40 3.35 -16.30
N ALA A 45 -0.66 4.63 -16.60
CA ALA A 45 -1.85 5.06 -17.36
C ALA A 45 -1.93 4.39 -18.74
N ASP A 46 -0.81 4.31 -19.47
CA ASP A 46 -0.74 3.67 -20.79
C ASP A 46 -0.94 2.13 -20.73
N ASN A 47 -0.86 1.51 -19.54
CA ASN A 47 -1.00 0.06 -19.36
C ASN A 47 -2.26 -0.35 -18.57
N GLY A 48 -3.32 0.46 -18.60
CA GLY A 48 -4.66 0.11 -18.08
C GLY A 48 -4.83 0.34 -16.58
N TYR A 49 -3.98 1.16 -15.99
CA TYR A 49 -4.14 1.61 -14.60
C TYR A 49 -4.83 2.96 -14.52
N TYR A 50 -5.71 3.08 -13.56
CA TYR A 50 -6.20 4.38 -13.11
C TYR A 50 -5.19 4.96 -12.11
N ILE A 51 -4.90 6.25 -12.27
CA ILE A 51 -4.02 6.99 -11.36
C ILE A 51 -4.89 7.69 -10.33
N SER A 52 -4.87 7.19 -9.09
CA SER A 52 -5.64 7.80 -8.01
C SER A 52 -4.97 9.06 -7.48
N ALA A 53 -3.66 9.04 -7.29
CA ALA A 53 -2.90 10.22 -6.88
C ALA A 53 -1.42 10.08 -7.26
N ASN A 54 -0.78 11.23 -7.50
CA ASN A 54 0.67 11.38 -7.62
C ASN A 54 1.10 12.48 -6.66
N SER A 55 1.42 12.09 -5.42
CA SER A 55 1.63 12.99 -4.29
C SER A 55 3.13 13.26 -4.08
N GLU A 56 3.61 14.41 -4.54
CA GLU A 56 4.94 14.92 -4.27
C GLU A 56 5.07 15.29 -2.79
N MET A 57 6.11 14.82 -2.11
CA MET A 57 6.25 14.94 -0.65
C MET A 57 7.28 15.97 -0.20
N ASN A 58 8.19 16.43 -1.05
CA ASN A 58 9.23 17.38 -0.65
C ASN A 58 8.67 18.75 -0.24
N LYS A 59 7.67 19.25 -0.99
CA LYS A 59 7.03 20.53 -0.66
C LYS A 59 6.33 20.49 0.70
N PRO A 60 5.46 19.52 1.02
CA PRO A 60 4.90 19.38 2.37
C PRO A 60 5.96 19.15 3.44
N PHE A 61 7.05 18.41 3.16
CA PHE A 61 8.14 18.25 4.11
C PHE A 61 8.84 19.59 4.41
N MET A 62 9.10 20.41 3.37
CA MET A 62 9.69 21.73 3.56
C MET A 62 8.78 22.67 4.35
N ILE A 63 7.47 22.63 4.11
CA ILE A 63 6.49 23.47 4.83
C ILE A 63 6.43 23.08 6.30
N GLN A 64 6.31 21.80 6.62
CA GLN A 64 6.07 21.35 8.00
C GLN A 64 7.35 21.15 8.81
N PHE A 65 8.45 20.66 8.17
CA PHE A 65 9.69 20.30 8.87
C PHE A 65 10.90 21.16 8.46
N GLN A 66 10.72 22.10 7.52
CA GLN A 66 11.76 22.99 6.98
C GLN A 66 12.97 22.23 6.41
N LYS A 67 12.77 20.96 6.06
CA LYS A 67 13.84 20.07 5.58
C LYS A 67 13.27 18.92 4.77
N THR A 68 13.96 18.60 3.66
CA THR A 68 13.82 17.31 2.96
C THR A 68 15.18 16.68 2.74
N ARG A 69 15.22 15.36 2.68
CA ARG A 69 16.41 14.54 2.41
C ARG A 69 16.44 14.02 0.98
N PHE A 70 15.41 14.34 0.20
CA PHE A 70 15.17 13.76 -1.12
C PHE A 70 15.23 14.85 -2.18
N ASP A 71 15.72 14.46 -3.36
CA ASP A 71 15.50 15.19 -4.61
C ASP A 71 14.13 14.78 -5.19
N ILE A 72 13.79 13.49 -5.09
CA ILE A 72 12.47 12.94 -5.45
C ILE A 72 11.93 12.15 -4.26
N MET A 73 10.70 12.44 -3.84
CA MET A 73 9.93 11.63 -2.90
C MET A 73 8.46 11.74 -3.26
N THR A 74 7.90 10.69 -3.83
CA THR A 74 6.54 10.67 -4.34
C THR A 74 5.82 9.39 -3.91
N LEU A 75 4.58 9.54 -3.50
CA LEU A 75 3.63 8.47 -3.25
C LEU A 75 2.66 8.43 -4.43
N LEU A 76 2.89 7.50 -5.35
CA LEU A 76 1.99 7.25 -6.46
C LEU A 76 1.02 6.14 -6.08
N THR A 77 -0.28 6.33 -6.30
CA THR A 77 -1.31 5.32 -6.07
C THR A 77 -2.03 4.97 -7.35
N VAL A 78 -2.11 3.68 -7.63
CA VAL A 78 -2.66 3.17 -8.88
C VAL A 78 -3.51 1.92 -8.64
N PHE A 79 -4.48 1.66 -9.51
CA PHE A 79 -5.18 0.38 -9.57
C PHE A 79 -5.48 -0.01 -11.02
N HIS A 80 -5.37 -1.30 -11.29
CA HIS A 80 -5.66 -1.84 -12.62
C HIS A 80 -7.16 -1.96 -12.81
N LEU A 81 -7.76 -1.20 -13.73
CA LEU A 81 -9.22 -1.10 -13.90
C LEU A 81 -9.92 -2.46 -13.90
N LYS A 82 -9.50 -3.37 -14.79
CA LYS A 82 -10.13 -4.69 -14.92
C LYS A 82 -9.89 -5.61 -13.72
N TYR A 83 -8.63 -5.73 -13.28
CA TYR A 83 -8.29 -6.72 -12.24
C TYR A 83 -8.71 -6.28 -10.84
N SER A 84 -8.76 -4.98 -10.59
CA SER A 84 -9.24 -4.47 -9.30
C SER A 84 -10.73 -4.66 -9.14
N GLU A 85 -11.51 -4.46 -10.20
CA GLU A 85 -12.95 -4.79 -10.21
C GLU A 85 -13.18 -6.27 -9.88
N GLU A 86 -12.52 -7.18 -10.63
CA GLU A 86 -12.62 -8.63 -10.41
C GLU A 86 -12.22 -9.00 -8.96
N LEU A 87 -11.18 -8.38 -8.43
CA LEU A 87 -10.65 -8.65 -7.10
C LEU A 87 -11.63 -8.23 -6.00
N ILE A 88 -12.11 -6.98 -6.02
CA ILE A 88 -13.03 -6.47 -4.97
C ILE A 88 -14.41 -7.12 -5.06
N ASN A 89 -14.88 -7.46 -6.25
CA ASN A 89 -16.16 -8.17 -6.41
C ASN A 89 -16.12 -9.58 -5.78
N LYS A 90 -14.95 -10.22 -5.82
CA LYS A 90 -14.74 -11.54 -5.23
C LYS A 90 -14.37 -11.46 -3.73
N HIS A 91 -13.55 -10.50 -3.37
CA HIS A 91 -13.00 -10.29 -2.05
C HIS A 91 -13.10 -8.81 -1.64
N PRO A 92 -14.22 -8.39 -1.04
CA PRO A 92 -14.43 -6.99 -0.69
C PRO A 92 -13.31 -6.38 0.16
N THR A 93 -12.73 -7.16 1.07
CA THR A 93 -11.63 -6.69 1.94
C THR A 93 -10.33 -6.39 1.19
N ALA A 94 -10.20 -6.83 -0.07
CA ALA A 94 -9.04 -6.50 -0.89
C ALA A 94 -8.93 -5.01 -1.25
N GLY A 95 -9.98 -4.22 -1.04
CA GLY A 95 -9.97 -2.78 -1.23
C GLY A 95 -8.94 -2.03 -0.39
N VAL A 96 -8.41 -2.62 0.68
CA VAL A 96 -7.26 -2.05 1.42
C VAL A 96 -5.98 -1.95 0.57
N PHE A 97 -5.95 -2.57 -0.61
CA PHE A 97 -4.90 -2.46 -1.62
C PHE A 97 -5.41 -1.93 -2.96
N VAL A 98 -6.57 -1.32 -3.00
CA VAL A 98 -7.12 -0.70 -4.20
C VAL A 98 -7.53 0.73 -3.87
N PRO A 99 -6.66 1.73 -4.14
CA PRO A 99 -5.42 1.67 -4.93
C PRO A 99 -4.21 1.08 -4.17
N MET A 100 -3.23 0.62 -4.95
CA MET A 100 -1.92 0.17 -4.46
C MET A 100 -0.92 1.31 -4.43
N GLY A 101 -0.03 1.32 -3.43
CA GLY A 101 1.08 2.26 -3.35
C GLY A 101 2.26 1.87 -4.24
N VAL A 102 2.86 2.87 -4.86
CA VAL A 102 4.14 2.83 -5.57
C VAL A 102 5.02 3.93 -4.97
N GLY A 103 6.02 3.53 -4.20
CA GLY A 103 7.00 4.48 -3.64
C GLY A 103 8.05 4.84 -4.67
N ILE A 104 8.25 6.14 -4.94
CA ILE A 104 9.26 6.63 -5.89
C ILE A 104 10.15 7.62 -5.14
N TYR A 105 11.45 7.32 -5.04
CA TYR A 105 12.35 8.18 -4.26
C TYR A 105 13.77 8.20 -4.81
N GLN A 106 14.44 9.35 -4.62
CA GLN A 106 15.86 9.56 -4.83
C GLN A 106 16.36 10.46 -3.71
N ALA A 107 17.30 9.97 -2.90
CA ALA A 107 17.89 10.75 -1.83
C ALA A 107 18.81 11.83 -2.41
N LYS A 108 19.01 12.94 -1.67
CA LYS A 108 19.97 13.97 -2.06
C LYS A 108 21.38 13.39 -2.13
N GLY A 109 22.01 13.57 -3.29
CA GLY A 109 23.33 13.06 -3.56
C GLY A 109 23.37 11.57 -3.94
N ASP A 110 22.22 10.93 -4.10
CA ASP A 110 22.12 9.59 -4.68
C ASP A 110 22.00 9.70 -6.21
N ASP A 111 22.79 8.91 -6.90
CA ASP A 111 22.79 8.84 -8.36
C ASP A 111 21.64 7.98 -8.91
N TYR A 112 20.89 7.28 -8.04
CA TYR A 112 19.86 6.32 -8.41
C TYR A 112 18.47 6.77 -8.00
N LEU A 113 17.51 6.57 -8.91
CA LEU A 113 16.09 6.56 -8.60
C LEU A 113 15.70 5.16 -8.15
N HIS A 114 14.91 5.10 -7.10
CA HIS A 114 14.38 3.87 -6.52
C HIS A 114 12.86 3.85 -6.63
N VAL A 115 12.32 2.67 -6.98
CA VAL A 115 10.88 2.44 -6.97
C VAL A 115 10.58 1.19 -6.17
N SER A 116 9.60 1.26 -5.27
CA SER A 116 9.16 0.15 -4.42
C SER A 116 7.69 -0.17 -4.65
N ILE A 117 7.35 -1.46 -4.72
CA ILE A 117 5.98 -1.99 -4.76
C ILE A 117 5.87 -3.24 -3.88
N LEU A 118 4.66 -3.53 -3.38
CA LEU A 118 4.37 -4.76 -2.65
C LEU A 118 4.32 -5.97 -3.60
N THR A 119 4.80 -7.12 -3.10
CA THR A 119 4.62 -8.40 -3.78
C THR A 119 3.19 -8.91 -3.61
N ALA A 120 2.72 -9.73 -4.54
CA ALA A 120 1.43 -10.43 -4.39
C ALA A 120 1.42 -11.34 -3.15
N GLU A 121 2.54 -11.99 -2.85
CA GLU A 121 2.68 -12.83 -1.65
C GLU A 121 2.49 -12.04 -0.35
N ALA A 122 3.02 -10.82 -0.28
CA ALA A 122 2.82 -9.93 0.86
C ALA A 122 1.34 -9.54 1.00
N GLN A 123 0.69 -9.18 -0.11
CA GLN A 123 -0.74 -8.85 -0.13
C GLN A 123 -1.61 -10.05 0.28
N GLU A 124 -1.31 -11.27 -0.23
CA GLU A 124 -1.98 -12.51 0.14
C GLU A 124 -1.88 -12.79 1.64
N LYS A 125 -0.71 -12.56 2.25
CA LYS A 125 -0.51 -12.72 3.70
C LYS A 125 -1.33 -11.72 4.50
N ILE A 126 -1.34 -10.45 4.08
CA ILE A 126 -2.07 -9.37 4.76
C ILE A 126 -3.58 -9.60 4.67
N LEU A 127 -4.07 -9.99 3.49
CA LEU A 127 -5.48 -10.24 3.24
C LEU A 127 -5.98 -11.58 3.81
N GLY A 128 -5.08 -12.53 4.09
CA GLY A 128 -5.42 -13.85 4.62
C GLY A 128 -5.97 -14.84 3.59
N PHE A 129 -5.87 -14.53 2.29
CA PHE A 129 -6.30 -15.42 1.20
C PHE A 129 -5.30 -15.38 0.03
N LYS A 130 -5.38 -16.37 -0.86
CA LYS A 130 -4.57 -16.45 -2.08
C LYS A 130 -5.45 -16.30 -3.31
N GLU A 131 -5.02 -15.43 -4.23
CA GLU A 131 -5.74 -15.18 -5.47
C GLU A 131 -4.80 -14.96 -6.66
N GLU A 132 -5.08 -15.67 -7.76
CA GLU A 132 -4.32 -15.49 -9.00
C GLU A 132 -4.44 -14.08 -9.60
N ILE A 133 -5.50 -13.34 -9.25
CA ILE A 133 -5.69 -11.96 -9.68
C ILE A 133 -4.58 -11.07 -9.10
N LEU A 134 -4.19 -11.26 -7.83
CA LEU A 134 -3.08 -10.52 -7.21
C LEU A 134 -1.76 -10.72 -7.97
N LYS A 135 -1.49 -11.96 -8.42
CA LYS A 135 -0.31 -12.27 -9.24
C LYS A 135 -0.39 -11.67 -10.64
N LYS A 136 -1.59 -11.58 -11.24
CA LYS A 136 -1.79 -10.88 -12.52
C LYS A 136 -1.50 -9.39 -12.36
N ILE A 137 -2.01 -8.75 -11.29
CA ILE A 137 -1.73 -7.34 -10.99
C ILE A 137 -0.23 -7.13 -10.78
N GLU A 138 0.42 -7.94 -9.95
CA GLU A 138 1.87 -7.90 -9.72
C GLU A 138 2.65 -8.00 -11.05
N THR A 139 2.28 -8.97 -11.87
CA THR A 139 2.95 -9.18 -13.18
C THR A 139 2.82 -7.96 -14.08
N THR A 140 1.63 -7.36 -14.17
CA THR A 140 1.42 -6.17 -14.98
C THR A 140 2.12 -4.95 -14.40
N MET A 141 2.16 -4.77 -13.08
CA MET A 141 2.94 -3.71 -12.43
C MET A 141 4.44 -3.83 -12.76
N ILE A 142 5.00 -5.04 -12.61
CA ILE A 142 6.42 -5.31 -12.93
C ILE A 142 6.70 -5.03 -14.41
N GLN A 143 5.84 -5.46 -15.32
CA GLN A 143 6.00 -5.21 -16.76
C GLN A 143 5.93 -3.72 -17.08
N THR A 144 5.02 -2.98 -16.45
CA THR A 144 4.88 -1.53 -16.61
C THR A 144 6.13 -0.81 -16.12
N LEU A 145 6.63 -1.16 -14.92
CA LEU A 145 7.87 -0.57 -14.39
C LEU A 145 9.10 -0.92 -15.25
N LYS A 146 9.21 -2.13 -15.78
CA LYS A 146 10.29 -2.50 -16.71
C LYS A 146 10.25 -1.72 -18.03
N LYS A 147 9.06 -1.34 -18.50
CA LYS A 147 8.94 -0.47 -19.69
C LYS A 147 9.35 0.97 -19.38
N ALA A 148 8.91 1.49 -18.21
CA ALA A 148 9.26 2.85 -17.77
C ALA A 148 10.76 2.98 -17.43
N LEU A 149 11.35 1.92 -16.89
CA LEU A 149 12.71 1.86 -16.32
C LEU A 149 13.49 0.70 -16.94
N PRO A 150 13.84 0.75 -18.25
CA PRO A 150 14.29 -0.42 -19.01
C PRO A 150 15.62 -1.01 -18.55
N THR A 151 16.47 -0.23 -17.89
CA THR A 151 17.77 -0.68 -17.35
C THR A 151 17.77 -0.86 -15.83
N ALA A 152 16.60 -0.73 -15.19
CA ALA A 152 16.51 -0.89 -13.76
C ALA A 152 16.89 -2.29 -13.29
N LYS A 153 17.65 -2.36 -12.22
CA LYS A 153 17.92 -3.61 -11.51
C LYS A 153 16.77 -3.88 -10.55
N MET A 154 16.06 -4.98 -10.77
CA MET A 154 14.99 -5.42 -9.90
C MET A 154 15.52 -6.43 -8.88
N ARG A 155 15.17 -6.22 -7.61
CA ARG A 155 15.49 -7.15 -6.51
C ARG A 155 14.32 -7.22 -5.53
N ASN A 156 14.26 -8.28 -4.72
CA ASN A 156 13.37 -8.32 -3.57
C ASN A 156 14.02 -7.64 -2.37
N SER A 157 13.21 -7.09 -1.48
CA SER A 157 13.66 -6.71 -0.14
C SER A 157 14.12 -7.97 0.63
N LYS A 158 14.86 -7.76 1.71
CA LYS A 158 15.41 -8.87 2.51
C LYS A 158 14.43 -9.43 3.53
N GLN A 159 13.39 -8.66 3.84
CA GLN A 159 12.46 -8.97 4.93
C GLN A 159 11.09 -9.36 4.39
N ALA A 160 10.49 -10.35 5.02
CA ALA A 160 9.13 -10.78 4.79
C ALA A 160 8.26 -10.48 6.01
N LEU A 161 6.95 -10.40 5.79
CA LEU A 161 5.97 -10.12 6.82
C LEU A 161 6.09 -11.10 8.00
N LYS A 162 6.24 -10.52 9.18
CA LYS A 162 6.10 -11.19 10.46
C LYS A 162 4.97 -10.48 11.22
N ALA A 163 3.86 -11.15 11.41
CA ALA A 163 2.72 -10.55 12.08
C ALA A 163 3.10 -10.16 13.53
N GLU A 164 2.97 -8.87 13.84
CA GLU A 164 3.18 -8.32 15.19
C GLU A 164 1.88 -7.75 15.77
N GLY A 165 0.77 -7.78 14.99
CA GLY A 165 -0.55 -7.27 15.34
C GLY A 165 -1.56 -7.60 14.23
N PRO A 166 -2.76 -7.00 14.26
CA PRO A 166 -3.76 -7.21 13.21
C PRO A 166 -3.22 -6.72 11.86
N LEU A 167 -3.34 -7.56 10.83
CA LEU A 167 -2.83 -7.25 9.48
C LEU A 167 -3.77 -6.32 8.74
N VAL A 168 -5.10 -6.47 8.98
CA VAL A 168 -6.15 -5.53 8.56
C VAL A 168 -7.01 -5.21 9.79
N THR A 169 -7.25 -3.94 10.04
CA THR A 169 -8.17 -3.47 11.09
C THR A 169 -9.54 -3.24 10.44
N MET A 170 -10.59 -3.82 11.02
CA MET A 170 -11.95 -3.80 10.49
C MET A 170 -12.93 -3.17 11.47
N PHE A 171 -13.92 -2.44 10.92
CA PHE A 171 -15.07 -1.90 11.64
C PHE A 171 -16.33 -2.18 10.83
N GLU A 172 -17.43 -2.44 11.52
CA GLU A 172 -18.73 -2.69 10.90
C GLU A 172 -19.80 -1.89 11.67
N VAL A 173 -20.77 -1.36 10.93
CA VAL A 173 -21.95 -0.67 11.46
C VAL A 173 -23.19 -1.33 10.88
N GLU A 174 -24.12 -1.76 11.72
CA GLU A 174 -25.42 -2.24 11.28
C GLU A 174 -26.24 -1.08 10.74
N VAL A 175 -26.90 -1.29 9.63
CA VAL A 175 -27.74 -0.30 8.96
C VAL A 175 -29.06 -0.93 8.52
N ASP A 176 -30.08 -0.10 8.38
CA ASP A 176 -31.38 -0.45 7.82
C ASP A 176 -31.50 -0.02 6.34
N GLU A 177 -32.73 0.12 5.84
CA GLU A 177 -33.02 0.53 4.48
C GLU A 177 -32.52 1.95 4.16
N ASP A 178 -32.43 2.83 5.17
CA ASP A 178 -31.97 4.23 5.04
C ASP A 178 -30.45 4.39 5.21
N TRP A 179 -29.68 3.37 4.82
CA TRP A 179 -28.22 3.33 4.95
C TRP A 179 -27.46 4.55 4.38
N VAL A 180 -28.07 5.33 3.48
CA VAL A 180 -27.46 6.52 2.87
C VAL A 180 -27.19 7.59 3.91
N GLU A 181 -28.14 7.87 4.80
CA GLU A 181 -27.96 8.82 5.89
C GLU A 181 -26.83 8.37 6.82
N THR A 182 -26.83 7.09 7.21
CA THR A 182 -25.73 6.52 8.03
C THR A 182 -24.37 6.61 7.32
N LYS A 183 -24.31 6.37 6.02
CA LYS A 183 -23.07 6.57 5.23
C LYS A 183 -22.58 8.01 5.35
N ASP A 184 -23.46 8.98 5.12
CA ASP A 184 -23.09 10.40 5.12
C ASP A 184 -22.63 10.86 6.53
N GLU A 185 -23.28 10.39 7.60
CA GLU A 185 -22.88 10.64 8.98
C GLU A 185 -21.50 10.04 9.29
N LEU A 186 -21.27 8.78 8.92
CA LEU A 186 -19.97 8.11 9.06
C LEU A 186 -18.86 8.87 8.33
N GLN A 187 -19.09 9.28 7.08
CA GLN A 187 -18.13 10.07 6.31
C GLN A 187 -17.79 11.38 7.01
N MET A 188 -18.80 12.11 7.48
CA MET A 188 -18.60 13.38 8.17
C MET A 188 -17.75 13.20 9.44
N VAL A 189 -18.08 12.24 10.30
CA VAL A 189 -17.33 11.99 11.55
C VAL A 189 -15.89 11.57 11.25
N ILE A 190 -15.67 10.68 10.28
CA ILE A 190 -14.36 10.20 9.88
C ILE A 190 -13.49 11.35 9.33
N GLU A 191 -14.04 12.15 8.42
CA GLU A 191 -13.32 13.27 7.80
C GLU A 191 -13.00 14.39 8.80
N ASP A 192 -13.93 14.71 9.70
CA ASP A 192 -13.71 15.66 10.79
C ASP A 192 -12.65 15.19 11.79
N GLY A 193 -12.54 13.88 12.02
CA GLY A 193 -11.52 13.26 12.85
C GLY A 193 -10.10 13.32 12.29
N PHE A 194 -9.93 13.34 10.96
CA PHE A 194 -8.61 13.29 10.33
C PHE A 194 -7.73 14.49 10.66
N LYS A 195 -8.23 15.69 10.50
CA LYS A 195 -7.45 16.93 10.64
C LYS A 195 -6.88 17.13 12.04
N PRO A 196 -7.63 17.01 13.14
CA PRO A 196 -7.10 17.11 14.52
C PRO A 196 -6.04 16.05 14.81
N ALA A 197 -6.21 14.84 14.27
CA ALA A 197 -5.27 13.74 14.43
C ALA A 197 -4.01 13.88 13.53
N GLY A 198 -3.98 14.88 12.64
CA GLY A 198 -2.87 15.19 11.73
C GLY A 198 -2.80 14.25 10.52
N PHE A 199 -3.93 13.65 10.14
CA PHE A 199 -4.07 12.94 8.88
C PHE A 199 -4.47 13.91 7.76
N VAL A 200 -4.09 13.51 6.54
CA VAL A 200 -4.46 14.18 5.30
C VAL A 200 -5.07 13.12 4.39
N MET A 201 -6.26 13.37 3.91
CA MET A 201 -6.87 12.62 2.83
C MET A 201 -6.23 13.11 1.51
N SER A 202 -5.42 12.28 0.89
CA SER A 202 -4.75 12.61 -0.36
C SER A 202 -5.62 12.32 -1.58
N ASN A 203 -6.56 11.40 -1.45
CA ASN A 203 -7.55 11.08 -2.48
C ASN A 203 -8.76 10.35 -1.87
N PHE A 204 -9.91 10.54 -2.52
CA PHE A 204 -11.14 9.78 -2.32
C PHE A 204 -11.56 9.17 -3.66
N THR A 205 -11.91 7.90 -3.69
CA THR A 205 -12.23 7.18 -4.92
C THR A 205 -13.55 6.43 -4.76
N GLU A 206 -14.53 6.77 -5.59
CA GLU A 206 -15.81 6.08 -5.72
C GLU A 206 -15.69 5.00 -6.80
N TYR A 207 -15.48 3.75 -6.38
CA TYR A 207 -15.21 2.66 -7.35
C TYR A 207 -16.41 2.32 -8.21
N ASN A 208 -17.62 2.33 -7.65
CA ASN A 208 -18.83 2.07 -8.46
C ASN A 208 -18.89 2.99 -9.67
N TYR A 209 -18.59 4.28 -9.48
CA TYR A 209 -18.57 5.25 -10.57
C TYR A 209 -17.45 4.99 -11.58
N ILE A 210 -16.23 4.71 -11.11
CA ILE A 210 -15.07 4.55 -11.98
C ILE A 210 -15.11 3.23 -12.75
N LEU A 211 -15.43 2.11 -12.08
CA LEU A 211 -15.36 0.78 -12.67
C LEU A 211 -16.58 0.45 -13.53
N THR A 212 -17.77 0.91 -13.14
CA THR A 212 -19.02 0.63 -13.87
C THR A 212 -19.39 1.74 -14.85
N LYS A 213 -18.61 2.81 -14.96
CA LYS A 213 -18.91 3.97 -15.82
C LYS A 213 -20.34 4.48 -15.61
N GLU A 214 -20.71 4.68 -14.36
CA GLU A 214 -22.04 5.11 -13.92
C GLU A 214 -23.12 4.02 -13.93
N ASP A 215 -22.85 2.82 -14.46
CA ASP A 215 -23.79 1.69 -14.39
C ASP A 215 -23.66 0.96 -13.05
N THR A 216 -24.18 1.59 -11.98
CA THR A 216 -24.18 1.02 -10.62
C THR A 216 -25.05 -0.20 -10.48
N VAL A 217 -25.92 -0.49 -11.45
CA VAL A 217 -26.84 -1.63 -11.43
C VAL A 217 -26.08 -2.96 -11.46
N GLN A 218 -24.95 -3.02 -12.14
CA GLN A 218 -24.14 -4.22 -12.27
C GLN A 218 -23.19 -4.45 -11.08
N SER A 219 -22.90 -3.41 -10.29
CA SER A 219 -22.08 -3.56 -9.09
C SER A 219 -22.79 -4.42 -8.04
N PRO A 220 -22.08 -5.35 -7.33
CA PRO A 220 -22.60 -6.06 -6.18
C PRO A 220 -22.72 -5.17 -4.92
N TYR A 221 -22.34 -3.91 -5.01
CA TYR A 221 -22.34 -2.94 -3.92
C TYR A 221 -23.39 -1.86 -4.14
N ASP A 222 -23.99 -1.39 -3.03
CA ASP A 222 -24.73 -0.14 -3.01
C ASP A 222 -23.75 1.02 -3.19
N PHE A 223 -22.60 0.97 -2.48
CA PHE A 223 -21.42 1.78 -2.72
C PHE A 223 -20.14 1.01 -2.38
N TYR A 224 -19.04 1.39 -3.02
CA TYR A 224 -17.70 0.95 -2.69
C TYR A 224 -16.72 2.11 -2.89
N ASP A 225 -16.22 2.65 -1.78
CA ASP A 225 -15.37 3.84 -1.76
C ASP A 225 -14.04 3.52 -1.07
N THR A 226 -13.02 4.26 -1.42
CA THR A 226 -11.75 4.20 -0.69
C THR A 226 -11.17 5.57 -0.42
N TYR A 227 -10.57 5.69 0.74
CA TYR A 227 -9.82 6.86 1.18
C TYR A 227 -8.33 6.55 1.13
N SER A 228 -7.56 7.37 0.44
CA SER A 228 -6.10 7.38 0.53
C SER A 228 -5.66 8.35 1.61
N ILE A 229 -5.21 7.83 2.74
CA ILE A 229 -4.96 8.60 3.96
C ILE A 229 -3.49 8.59 4.29
N CYS A 230 -2.93 9.75 4.57
CA CYS A 230 -1.53 9.94 4.88
C CYS A 230 -1.35 10.76 6.16
N LYS A 231 -0.34 10.42 6.97
CA LYS A 231 0.11 11.24 8.09
C LYS A 231 1.53 11.70 7.80
N LEU A 232 1.69 13.00 7.46
CA LEU A 232 2.94 13.54 6.95
C LEU A 232 4.13 13.28 7.90
N LYS A 233 3.90 13.36 9.22
CA LYS A 233 4.91 13.04 10.23
C LYS A 233 5.40 11.60 10.14
N VAL A 234 4.50 10.65 9.80
CA VAL A 234 4.87 9.24 9.63
C VAL A 234 5.77 9.07 8.43
N ILE A 235 5.34 9.56 7.25
CA ILE A 235 6.13 9.45 6.02
C ILE A 235 7.51 10.09 6.20
N TYR A 236 7.56 11.31 6.75
CA TYR A 236 8.82 12.03 7.00
C TYR A 236 9.77 11.27 7.94
N THR A 237 9.22 10.63 8.99
CA THR A 237 10.04 9.94 9.98
C THR A 237 10.50 8.59 9.49
N VAL A 238 9.59 7.79 8.90
CA VAL A 238 9.90 6.45 8.38
C VAL A 238 10.88 6.51 7.21
N SER A 239 10.66 7.43 6.25
CA SER A 239 11.53 7.57 5.07
C SER A 239 12.97 7.99 5.40
N LYS A 240 13.25 8.37 6.64
CA LYS A 240 14.61 8.68 7.13
C LYS A 240 15.53 7.46 7.07
N THR A 241 15.01 6.29 7.37
CA THR A 241 15.75 5.02 7.42
C THR A 241 15.23 3.98 6.43
N ASN A 242 13.94 4.04 6.10
CA ASN A 242 13.25 3.06 5.27
C ASN A 242 12.38 3.76 4.20
N PRO A 243 13.00 4.45 3.21
CA PRO A 243 12.23 5.13 2.16
C PRO A 243 11.42 4.17 1.30
N GLU A 244 11.84 2.91 1.17
CA GLU A 244 11.10 1.84 0.46
C GLU A 244 9.73 1.53 1.08
N ALA A 245 9.52 1.87 2.35
CA ALA A 245 8.21 1.76 3.00
C ALA A 245 7.13 2.66 2.36
N ALA A 246 7.52 3.59 1.49
CA ALA A 246 6.60 4.37 0.66
C ALA A 246 5.66 3.49 -0.19
N ALA A 247 5.99 2.23 -0.44
CA ALA A 247 5.09 1.25 -1.09
C ALA A 247 3.81 0.97 -0.28
N PHE A 248 3.79 1.27 1.03
CA PHE A 248 2.61 1.16 1.88
C PHE A 248 1.81 2.45 2.01
N ALA A 249 2.30 3.55 1.43
CA ALA A 249 1.72 4.87 1.60
C ALA A 249 1.13 5.42 0.28
N PRO A 250 0.03 6.17 0.36
CA PRO A 250 -0.82 6.37 1.54
C PRO A 250 -1.53 5.09 1.97
N CYS A 251 -1.96 5.00 3.23
CA CYS A 251 -2.81 3.90 3.66
C CYS A 251 -4.16 4.01 2.97
N THR A 252 -4.65 2.91 2.41
CA THR A 252 -5.98 2.85 1.80
C THR A 252 -6.97 2.31 2.81
N MET A 253 -7.96 3.11 3.19
CA MET A 253 -9.15 2.65 3.91
C MET A 253 -10.23 2.30 2.91
N MET A 254 -10.74 1.09 2.94
CA MET A 254 -11.95 0.71 2.22
C MET A 254 -13.19 1.06 3.03
N PHE A 255 -14.28 1.38 2.32
CA PHE A 255 -15.56 1.76 2.88
C PHE A 255 -16.67 1.32 1.92
N TYR A 256 -17.46 0.33 2.31
CA TYR A 256 -18.44 -0.24 1.39
C TYR A 256 -19.68 -0.79 2.08
N LYS A 257 -20.78 -0.91 1.28
CA LYS A 257 -21.97 -1.70 1.60
C LYS A 257 -22.30 -2.61 0.43
N LYS A 258 -22.44 -3.91 0.70
CA LYS A 258 -22.95 -4.86 -0.29
C LYS A 258 -24.45 -4.77 -0.40
N LYS A 259 -24.96 -4.95 -1.62
CA LYS A 259 -26.39 -5.07 -1.86
C LYS A 259 -26.98 -6.25 -1.10
N GLY A 260 -28.06 -6.00 -0.36
CA GLY A 260 -28.75 -7.02 0.43
C GLY A 260 -28.06 -7.42 1.74
N GLU A 261 -26.97 -6.76 2.14
CA GLU A 261 -26.39 -6.89 3.48
C GLU A 261 -26.76 -5.66 4.33
N ASP A 262 -27.09 -5.90 5.60
CA ASP A 262 -27.55 -4.86 6.55
C ASP A 262 -26.37 -4.27 7.33
N LYS A 263 -25.25 -4.03 6.64
CA LYS A 263 -24.07 -3.44 7.27
C LYS A 263 -23.20 -2.65 6.30
N ILE A 264 -22.60 -1.59 6.85
CA ILE A 264 -21.48 -0.86 6.25
C ILE A 264 -20.18 -1.38 6.86
N VAL A 265 -19.19 -1.61 6.02
CA VAL A 265 -17.89 -2.16 6.41
C VAL A 265 -16.79 -1.16 6.09
N MET A 266 -15.89 -0.95 7.04
CA MET A 266 -14.68 -0.14 6.90
C MET A 266 -13.45 -0.95 7.29
N GLY A 267 -12.31 -0.65 6.69
CA GLY A 267 -11.07 -1.30 7.09
C GLY A 267 -9.84 -0.71 6.41
N PHE A 268 -8.71 -0.89 7.07
CA PHE A 268 -7.42 -0.41 6.57
C PHE A 268 -6.28 -1.39 6.93
N PRO A 269 -5.17 -1.41 6.16
CA PRO A 269 -4.04 -2.28 6.46
C PRO A 269 -3.31 -1.74 7.70
N GLY A 270 -3.10 -2.59 8.69
CA GLY A 270 -2.40 -2.24 9.93
C GLY A 270 -0.96 -1.79 9.67
N VAL A 271 -0.50 -0.78 10.40
CA VAL A 271 0.87 -0.25 10.28
C VAL A 271 1.95 -1.26 10.69
N TYR A 272 1.56 -2.34 11.35
CA TYR A 272 2.42 -3.48 11.65
C TYR A 272 3.06 -4.07 10.40
N ASN A 273 2.36 -3.99 9.25
CA ASN A 273 2.87 -4.44 7.97
C ASN A 273 4.08 -3.60 7.51
N TRP A 274 4.08 -2.30 7.76
CA TRP A 274 5.22 -1.43 7.49
C TRP A 274 6.42 -1.83 8.34
N MET A 275 6.19 -2.03 9.66
CA MET A 275 7.26 -2.36 10.60
C MET A 275 7.91 -3.68 10.26
N SER A 276 7.13 -4.65 9.80
CA SER A 276 7.61 -5.98 9.48
C SER A 276 8.19 -6.07 8.06
N SER A 277 7.39 -5.77 7.05
CA SER A 277 7.77 -5.94 5.64
C SER A 277 8.86 -4.98 5.16
N ALA A 278 8.83 -3.73 5.64
CA ALA A 278 9.87 -2.74 5.34
C ALA A 278 11.01 -2.74 6.37
N TYR A 279 10.96 -3.59 7.37
CA TYR A 279 11.99 -3.73 8.39
C TYR A 279 12.31 -2.43 9.13
N VAL A 280 11.26 -1.77 9.63
CA VAL A 280 11.39 -0.53 10.38
C VAL A 280 11.84 -0.82 11.81
N GLU A 281 13.13 -0.62 12.10
CA GLU A 281 13.71 -0.82 13.43
C GLU A 281 13.92 0.50 14.20
N ASP A 282 13.97 1.64 13.50
CA ASP A 282 14.14 2.95 14.14
C ASP A 282 13.02 3.21 15.15
N ALA A 283 13.40 3.49 16.41
CA ALA A 283 12.45 3.60 17.52
C ALA A 283 11.48 4.80 17.34
N GLU A 284 11.92 5.91 16.74
CA GLU A 284 11.06 7.05 16.44
C GLU A 284 10.05 6.70 15.34
N ALA A 285 10.52 6.01 14.29
CA ALA A 285 9.66 5.55 13.20
C ALA A 285 8.60 4.57 13.71
N ARG A 286 8.97 3.58 14.51
CA ARG A 286 8.01 2.64 15.14
C ARG A 286 6.98 3.37 16.01
N LYS A 287 7.45 4.34 16.82
CA LYS A 287 6.55 5.13 17.69
C LYS A 287 5.52 5.93 16.90
N VAL A 288 5.92 6.61 15.82
CA VAL A 288 4.96 7.39 15.01
C VAL A 288 4.01 6.50 14.22
N LEU A 289 4.44 5.32 13.76
CA LEU A 289 3.60 4.32 13.13
C LEU A 289 2.53 3.80 14.11
N MET A 290 2.94 3.36 15.30
CA MET A 290 2.00 2.88 16.33
C MET A 290 1.00 3.95 16.75
N LYS A 291 1.47 5.21 16.90
CA LYS A 291 0.54 6.31 17.18
C LYS A 291 -0.46 6.53 16.03
N ALA A 292 -0.02 6.41 14.78
CA ALA A 292 -0.92 6.54 13.65
C ALA A 292 -1.99 5.43 13.65
N GLN A 293 -1.61 4.19 13.98
CA GLN A 293 -2.58 3.09 14.16
C GLN A 293 -3.63 3.44 15.20
N THR A 294 -3.19 3.80 16.40
CA THR A 294 -4.09 4.13 17.52
C THR A 294 -5.01 5.32 17.20
N ASP A 295 -4.45 6.38 16.57
CA ASP A 295 -5.23 7.55 16.21
C ASP A 295 -6.30 7.21 15.16
N PHE A 296 -5.97 6.36 14.19
CA PHE A 296 -6.92 5.98 13.14
C PHE A 296 -8.01 5.04 13.68
N GLU A 297 -7.63 4.06 14.51
CA GLU A 297 -8.60 3.21 15.21
C GLU A 297 -9.57 4.02 16.07
N ALA A 298 -9.08 5.05 16.78
CA ALA A 298 -9.93 5.92 17.59
C ALA A 298 -10.96 6.66 16.72
N ILE A 299 -10.54 7.24 15.59
CA ILE A 299 -11.47 7.93 14.67
C ILE A 299 -12.56 6.99 14.17
N LEU A 300 -12.20 5.77 13.75
CA LEU A 300 -13.19 4.82 13.25
C LEU A 300 -14.10 4.30 14.37
N ARG A 301 -13.58 4.14 15.57
CA ARG A 301 -14.38 3.75 16.73
C ARG A 301 -15.39 4.84 17.09
N ASP A 302 -14.95 6.10 17.18
CA ASP A 302 -15.83 7.24 17.47
C ASP A 302 -16.94 7.39 16.41
N ALA A 303 -16.67 7.01 15.16
CA ALA A 303 -17.64 7.00 14.09
C ALA A 303 -18.64 5.83 14.18
N THR A 304 -18.29 4.72 14.84
CA THR A 304 -19.09 3.48 14.87
C THR A 304 -19.79 3.22 16.21
N GLU A 305 -19.51 4.02 17.25
CA GLU A 305 -20.19 4.00 18.56
C GLU A 305 -21.32 5.04 18.63
#